data_e5a8e4f9eb5371873e34ae61bce04083
#
_entry.id   e5a8e4f9eb5371873e34ae61bce04083
#
_cell.length_a   1.000
_cell.length_b   1.000
_cell.length_c   1.000
_cell.angle_alpha   90.00
_cell.angle_beta   90.00
_cell.angle_gamma   90.00
#
_symmetry.space_group_name_H-M   'P 1'
#
loop_
_entity.id
_entity.type
_entity.pdbx_description
1 polymer ?
#
loop_
_entity_poly.entity_id
_entity_poly.type
_entity_poly.pdbx_seq_one_letter_code
_entity_poly.pdbx_strand_id
1 'polypeptide(L)'
;MNMFLKLILTAVLSVIAALPLYSQQLFTGNAESFPPELESIYLKGLDYLQKSQNKTGQFQGQYGNAPGVIGLCVIAMLAHGDDPNSGKFNANIKLGINVILNSANKNNGYIGDSMYNHGFATLALAEAYGAVNDDRIGPALKKAVALIVSSQNRNSKGAWRYGPESQDADTTVSGSILVALFAAANAGIIVPDEAISKALNFYESCLTNDGGFGYSGKDSPNYPRTAIGALVFALAKKKDSGIFKNAITFLSTHSANDTGGQYYHYGLYYAAQAFFHAGTQPWEIWNEINIKTLKASQSENGSWNSSQGPAFTTAAALLSMALNYRYLPIYER
;
A
#
# COMPACT_ATOMS: atom_id res chain seq x y z
N MET A 1 -10.60 11.35 -56.65
CA MET A 1 -10.33 10.50 -55.49
C MET A 1 -11.12 9.21 -55.68
N ASN A 2 -10.40 8.14 -56.03
CA ASN A 2 -10.96 6.90 -56.58
C ASN A 2 -11.88 6.19 -55.58
N MET A 3 -12.96 5.63 -56.06
CA MET A 3 -13.97 4.85 -55.34
C MET A 3 -13.35 3.75 -54.45
N PHE A 4 -12.21 3.20 -54.87
CA PHE A 4 -11.40 2.24 -54.07
C PHE A 4 -10.81 2.84 -52.80
N LEU A 5 -10.42 4.13 -52.80
CA LEU A 5 -9.87 4.81 -51.63
C LEU A 5 -10.94 5.12 -50.58
N LYS A 6 -12.20 5.37 -51.00
CA LYS A 6 -13.35 5.56 -50.12
C LYS A 6 -13.77 4.26 -49.43
N LEU A 7 -13.70 3.12 -50.15
CA LEU A 7 -14.01 1.81 -49.56
C LEU A 7 -12.97 1.39 -48.51
N ILE A 8 -11.69 1.67 -48.73
CA ILE A 8 -10.63 1.37 -47.76
C ILE A 8 -10.74 2.27 -46.53
N LEU A 9 -11.05 3.56 -46.70
CA LEU A 9 -11.26 4.47 -45.56
C LEU A 9 -12.49 4.11 -44.69
N THR A 10 -13.56 3.62 -45.32
CA THR A 10 -14.78 3.18 -44.62
C THR A 10 -14.55 1.86 -43.88
N ALA A 11 -13.75 0.94 -44.44
CA ALA A 11 -13.39 -0.31 -43.80
C ALA A 11 -12.43 -0.12 -42.62
N VAL A 12 -11.49 0.84 -42.68
CA VAL A 12 -10.59 1.16 -41.59
C VAL A 12 -11.31 1.88 -40.43
N LEU A 13 -12.26 2.76 -40.75
CA LEU A 13 -13.10 3.41 -39.71
C LEU A 13 -14.08 2.44 -39.01
N SER A 14 -14.57 1.41 -39.71
CA SER A 14 -15.46 0.40 -39.11
C SER A 14 -14.71 -0.62 -38.26
N VAL A 15 -13.40 -0.83 -38.47
CA VAL A 15 -12.58 -1.72 -37.64
C VAL A 15 -12.15 -1.03 -36.37
N ILE A 16 -11.98 0.31 -36.34
CA ILE A 16 -11.65 1.08 -35.12
C ILE A 16 -12.88 1.21 -34.21
N ALA A 17 -14.11 1.18 -34.76
CA ALA A 17 -15.34 1.22 -33.95
C ALA A 17 -15.75 -0.13 -33.32
N ALA A 18 -15.05 -1.22 -33.64
CA ALA A 18 -15.37 -2.58 -33.17
C ALA A 18 -14.32 -3.18 -32.24
N LEU A 19 -13.41 -2.36 -31.67
CA LEU A 19 -12.64 -2.79 -30.50
C LEU A 19 -13.58 -2.72 -29.30
N PRO A 20 -14.04 -3.86 -28.75
CA PRO A 20 -14.81 -3.81 -27.53
C PRO A 20 -13.94 -3.18 -26.46
N LEU A 21 -14.52 -2.24 -25.75
CA LEU A 21 -14.02 -1.72 -24.47
C LEU A 21 -13.95 -2.88 -23.47
N TYR A 22 -12.92 -3.70 -23.56
CA TYR A 22 -12.63 -4.78 -22.61
C TYR A 22 -12.11 -4.26 -21.27
N SER A 23 -12.04 -2.95 -21.04
CA SER A 23 -11.54 -2.39 -19.79
C SER A 23 -12.57 -2.30 -18.65
N GLN A 24 -13.84 -2.66 -18.88
CA GLN A 24 -14.89 -2.56 -17.85
C GLN A 24 -15.61 -3.87 -17.52
N GLN A 25 -15.20 -5.01 -18.06
CA GLN A 25 -15.84 -6.31 -17.75
C GLN A 25 -15.04 -7.23 -16.82
N LEU A 26 -14.00 -6.74 -16.16
CA LEU A 26 -13.21 -7.55 -15.23
C LEU A 26 -13.91 -7.80 -13.87
N PHE A 27 -15.05 -7.20 -13.61
CA PHE A 27 -15.72 -7.27 -12.29
C PHE A 27 -17.24 -7.52 -12.30
N THR A 28 -17.81 -8.11 -13.36
CA THR A 28 -19.20 -8.60 -13.32
C THR A 28 -19.33 -10.08 -12.91
N GLY A 29 -18.32 -10.62 -12.28
CA GLY A 29 -18.44 -11.88 -11.55
C GLY A 29 -19.02 -11.60 -10.18
N ASN A 30 -20.30 -11.93 -9.96
CA ASN A 30 -21.06 -11.85 -8.73
C ASN A 30 -20.75 -10.61 -7.90
N ALA A 31 -21.70 -9.70 -7.76
CA ALA A 31 -21.68 -8.72 -6.68
C ALA A 31 -21.65 -9.52 -5.37
N GLU A 32 -20.46 -9.91 -4.92
CA GLU A 32 -20.24 -10.44 -3.59
C GLU A 32 -20.82 -9.40 -2.67
N SER A 33 -21.82 -9.80 -1.89
CA SER A 33 -22.55 -8.90 -1.02
C SER A 33 -21.53 -8.22 -0.11
N PHE A 34 -21.30 -6.95 -0.37
CA PHE A 34 -20.48 -6.10 0.47
C PHE A 34 -20.94 -6.27 1.92
N PRO A 35 -20.09 -6.67 2.86
CA PRO A 35 -20.54 -6.91 4.22
C PRO A 35 -21.19 -5.64 4.77
N PRO A 36 -22.49 -5.63 5.13
CA PRO A 36 -23.20 -4.40 5.52
C PRO A 36 -22.54 -3.67 6.70
N GLU A 37 -21.81 -4.43 7.52
CA GLU A 37 -21.11 -3.91 8.69
C GLU A 37 -19.84 -3.16 8.33
N LEU A 38 -19.20 -3.54 7.23
CA LEU A 38 -17.91 -2.96 6.82
C LEU A 38 -18.01 -1.46 6.56
N GLU A 39 -19.03 -1.03 5.82
CA GLU A 39 -19.23 0.38 5.52
C GLU A 39 -19.34 1.23 6.79
N SER A 40 -20.13 0.75 7.77
CA SER A 40 -20.31 1.47 9.04
C SER A 40 -18.99 1.61 9.81
N ILE A 41 -18.20 0.51 9.89
CA ILE A 41 -16.91 0.51 10.60
C ILE A 41 -15.92 1.43 9.87
N TYR A 42 -15.85 1.33 8.56
CA TYR A 42 -14.94 2.09 7.73
C TYR A 42 -15.21 3.59 7.81
N LEU A 43 -16.47 4.00 7.61
CA LEU A 43 -16.88 5.39 7.69
C LEU A 43 -16.65 6.02 9.06
N LYS A 44 -16.90 5.28 10.16
CA LYS A 44 -16.57 5.77 11.52
C LYS A 44 -15.06 6.03 11.67
N GLY A 45 -14.22 5.17 11.13
CA GLY A 45 -12.77 5.35 11.15
C GLY A 45 -12.33 6.54 10.31
N LEU A 46 -12.89 6.72 9.13
CA LEU A 46 -12.63 7.89 8.29
C LEU A 46 -13.12 9.20 8.94
N ASP A 47 -14.28 9.21 9.57
CA ASP A 47 -14.79 10.36 10.32
C ASP A 47 -13.87 10.73 11.49
N TYR A 48 -13.30 9.73 12.17
CA TYR A 48 -12.28 9.97 13.18
C TYR A 48 -11.03 10.63 12.57
N LEU A 49 -10.47 10.10 11.48
CA LEU A 49 -9.31 10.69 10.80
C LEU A 49 -9.63 12.12 10.34
N GLN A 50 -10.79 12.34 9.74
CA GLN A 50 -11.21 13.66 9.29
C GLN A 50 -11.23 14.68 10.44
N LYS A 51 -11.84 14.34 11.58
CA LYS A 51 -12.00 15.22 12.74
C LYS A 51 -10.71 15.44 13.54
N SER A 52 -9.81 14.43 13.54
CA SER A 52 -8.55 14.49 14.28
C SER A 52 -7.42 15.17 13.51
N GLN A 53 -7.56 15.38 12.20
CA GLN A 53 -6.61 16.14 11.41
C GLN A 53 -6.74 17.63 11.70
N ASN A 54 -5.64 18.28 12.11
CA ASN A 54 -5.61 19.71 12.38
C ASN A 54 -5.50 20.54 11.08
N LYS A 55 -5.60 21.88 11.23
CA LYS A 55 -5.53 22.82 10.10
C LYS A 55 -4.20 22.80 9.34
N THR A 56 -3.14 22.23 9.91
CA THR A 56 -1.84 22.07 9.26
C THR A 56 -1.67 20.69 8.61
N GLY A 57 -2.71 19.85 8.62
CA GLY A 57 -2.72 18.52 8.00
C GLY A 57 -2.11 17.40 8.85
N GLN A 58 -1.75 17.69 10.09
CA GLN A 58 -1.16 16.74 11.04
C GLN A 58 -2.22 16.17 11.98
N PHE A 59 -1.91 15.05 12.62
CA PHE A 59 -2.76 14.39 13.61
C PHE A 59 -2.18 14.53 15.02
N GLN A 60 -3.02 14.35 16.03
CA GLN A 60 -2.56 14.30 17.42
C GLN A 60 -1.99 12.91 17.76
N GLY A 61 -1.15 12.87 18.80
CA GLY A 61 -0.57 11.64 19.32
C GLY A 61 0.75 11.25 18.67
N GLN A 62 1.24 10.09 19.05
CA GLN A 62 2.53 9.60 18.62
C GLN A 62 2.57 9.43 17.09
N TYR A 63 3.64 9.89 16.47
CA TYR A 63 3.86 9.87 15.02
C TYR A 63 2.80 10.62 14.18
N GLY A 64 1.84 11.32 14.79
CA GLY A 64 0.77 12.02 14.06
C GLY A 64 1.25 13.16 13.15
N ASN A 65 2.47 13.64 13.34
CA ASN A 65 3.15 14.61 12.49
C ASN A 65 4.10 13.96 11.45
N ALA A 66 4.30 12.64 11.52
CA ALA A 66 5.20 11.93 10.63
C ALA A 66 4.59 11.81 9.22
N PRO A 67 5.31 12.21 8.15
CA PRO A 67 4.74 12.22 6.79
C PRO A 67 4.33 10.83 6.30
N GLY A 68 4.96 9.77 6.78
CA GLY A 68 4.56 8.39 6.47
C GLY A 68 3.21 8.02 7.08
N VAL A 69 2.94 8.41 8.34
CA VAL A 69 1.64 8.17 9.00
C VAL A 69 0.54 9.00 8.34
N ILE A 70 0.84 10.26 8.04
CA ILE A 70 -0.09 11.12 7.28
C ILE A 70 -0.39 10.51 5.91
N GLY A 71 0.62 9.94 5.25
CA GLY A 71 0.47 9.21 4.01
C GLY A 71 -0.50 8.04 4.11
N LEU A 72 -0.37 7.19 5.14
CA LEU A 72 -1.31 6.08 5.37
C LEU A 72 -2.74 6.57 5.60
N CYS A 73 -2.92 7.68 6.33
CA CYS A 73 -4.25 8.30 6.51
C CYS A 73 -4.84 8.78 5.18
N VAL A 74 -4.03 9.40 4.32
CA VAL A 74 -4.44 9.83 2.97
C VAL A 74 -4.84 8.62 2.12
N ILE A 75 -4.04 7.55 2.12
CA ILE A 75 -4.34 6.31 1.38
C ILE A 75 -5.66 5.69 1.87
N ALA A 76 -5.91 5.69 3.19
CA ALA A 76 -7.16 5.17 3.74
C ALA A 76 -8.40 5.98 3.27
N MET A 77 -8.27 7.30 3.11
CA MET A 77 -9.32 8.15 2.55
C MET A 77 -9.52 7.90 1.05
N LEU A 78 -8.42 7.77 0.29
CA LEU A 78 -8.48 7.44 -1.15
C LEU A 78 -9.10 6.06 -1.40
N ALA A 79 -8.81 5.10 -0.54
CA ALA A 79 -9.25 3.71 -0.67
C ALA A 79 -10.77 3.53 -0.53
N HIS A 80 -11.48 4.49 0.03
CA HIS A 80 -12.95 4.44 0.13
C HIS A 80 -13.64 4.72 -1.23
N GLY A 81 -12.98 5.46 -2.12
CA GLY A 81 -13.46 5.72 -3.48
C GLY A 81 -14.23 7.03 -3.65
N ASP A 82 -14.33 7.88 -2.62
CA ASP A 82 -14.81 9.24 -2.80
C ASP A 82 -13.89 10.04 -3.72
N ASP A 83 -14.45 10.91 -4.56
CA ASP A 83 -13.64 11.78 -5.43
C ASP A 83 -12.67 12.62 -4.57
N PRO A 84 -11.35 12.47 -4.74
CA PRO A 84 -10.35 13.16 -3.93
C PRO A 84 -10.31 14.67 -4.18
N ASN A 85 -10.99 15.18 -5.20
CA ASN A 85 -10.98 16.61 -5.56
C ASN A 85 -12.24 17.34 -5.09
N SER A 86 -13.36 16.64 -4.91
CA SER A 86 -14.67 17.23 -4.57
C SER A 86 -15.44 16.47 -3.49
N GLY A 87 -15.08 15.21 -3.21
CA GLY A 87 -15.77 14.36 -2.24
C GLY A 87 -15.56 14.78 -0.78
N LYS A 88 -16.18 14.05 0.14
CA LYS A 88 -16.23 14.32 1.58
C LYS A 88 -14.86 14.57 2.21
N PHE A 89 -13.84 13.83 1.79
CA PHE A 89 -12.49 13.85 2.37
C PHE A 89 -11.49 14.70 1.58
N ASN A 90 -11.93 15.43 0.53
CA ASN A 90 -11.04 16.17 -0.38
C ASN A 90 -10.11 17.15 0.36
N ALA A 91 -10.64 17.92 1.32
CA ALA A 91 -9.87 18.89 2.08
C ALA A 91 -8.77 18.20 2.92
N ASN A 92 -9.09 17.07 3.54
CA ASN A 92 -8.16 16.31 4.37
C ASN A 92 -7.06 15.65 3.53
N ILE A 93 -7.42 15.09 2.38
CA ILE A 93 -6.47 14.54 1.40
C ILE A 93 -5.49 15.62 0.95
N LYS A 94 -5.98 16.79 0.53
CA LYS A 94 -5.14 17.92 0.10
C LYS A 94 -4.21 18.42 1.20
N LEU A 95 -4.72 18.54 2.44
CA LEU A 95 -3.87 18.90 3.59
C LEU A 95 -2.76 17.87 3.84
N GLY A 96 -3.09 16.58 3.83
CA GLY A 96 -2.11 15.51 4.02
C GLY A 96 -1.05 15.50 2.91
N ILE A 97 -1.46 15.61 1.65
CA ILE A 97 -0.54 15.71 0.50
C ILE A 97 0.37 16.93 0.64
N ASN A 98 -0.15 18.10 1.06
CA ASN A 98 0.66 19.29 1.32
C ASN A 98 1.74 19.05 2.39
N VAL A 99 1.40 18.34 3.49
CA VAL A 99 2.41 18.01 4.51
C VAL A 99 3.50 17.13 3.93
N ILE A 100 3.16 16.09 3.18
CA ILE A 100 4.12 15.19 2.54
C ILE A 100 5.05 15.96 1.60
N LEU A 101 4.48 16.78 0.71
CA LEU A 101 5.26 17.58 -0.25
C LEU A 101 6.19 18.60 0.44
N ASN A 102 5.72 19.24 1.51
CA ASN A 102 6.51 20.20 2.27
C ASN A 102 7.60 19.54 3.16
N SER A 103 7.41 18.26 3.51
CA SER A 103 8.40 17.46 4.26
C SER A 103 9.53 16.95 3.38
N ALA A 104 9.41 17.07 2.06
CA ALA A 104 10.42 16.61 1.12
C ALA A 104 11.62 17.56 1.09
N ASN A 105 12.82 17.02 1.23
CA ASN A 105 14.06 17.76 1.03
C ASN A 105 14.16 18.20 -0.44
N LYS A 106 14.32 19.48 -0.66
CA LYS A 106 14.31 20.10 -2.00
C LYS A 106 15.45 19.59 -2.91
N ASN A 107 16.59 19.22 -2.32
CA ASN A 107 17.77 18.80 -3.07
C ASN A 107 17.66 17.34 -3.54
N ASN A 108 17.35 16.42 -2.61
CA ASN A 108 17.40 14.98 -2.88
C ASN A 108 16.04 14.27 -2.86
N GLY A 109 14.96 14.96 -2.47
CA GLY A 109 13.60 14.38 -2.42
C GLY A 109 13.34 13.48 -1.22
N TYR A 110 14.23 13.43 -0.20
CA TYR A 110 14.00 12.64 1.01
C TYR A 110 12.83 13.19 1.82
N ILE A 111 11.85 12.36 2.13
CA ILE A 111 10.62 12.75 2.81
C ILE A 111 10.68 12.26 4.26
N GLY A 112 10.68 13.21 5.20
CA GLY A 112 10.74 12.91 6.63
C GLY A 112 12.15 12.64 7.13
N ASP A 113 12.26 11.84 8.19
CA ASP A 113 13.47 11.58 8.98
C ASP A 113 13.88 10.10 9.01
N SER A 114 13.09 9.23 8.39
CA SER A 114 13.37 7.80 8.29
C SER A 114 12.91 7.24 6.94
N MET A 115 13.50 6.12 6.52
CA MET A 115 13.08 5.43 5.31
C MET A 115 11.67 4.81 5.46
N TYR A 116 11.14 4.62 6.67
CA TYR A 116 9.72 4.34 6.88
C TYR A 116 8.84 5.51 6.45
N ASN A 117 9.15 6.71 6.92
CA ASN A 117 8.43 7.92 6.53
C ASN A 117 8.52 8.14 5.02
N HIS A 118 9.72 7.96 4.47
CA HIS A 118 9.95 8.09 3.04
C HIS A 118 9.14 7.07 2.23
N GLY A 119 9.13 5.80 2.63
CA GLY A 119 8.39 4.73 1.95
C GLY A 119 6.89 4.95 1.94
N PHE A 120 6.28 5.15 3.11
CA PHE A 120 4.83 5.37 3.18
C PHE A 120 4.38 6.70 2.54
N ALA A 121 5.18 7.75 2.66
CA ALA A 121 4.90 9.01 1.98
C ALA A 121 5.00 8.86 0.44
N THR A 122 6.00 8.11 -0.05
CA THR A 122 6.14 7.80 -1.48
C THR A 122 4.96 6.97 -1.98
N LEU A 123 4.51 5.97 -1.20
CA LEU A 123 3.30 5.20 -1.51
C LEU A 123 2.08 6.11 -1.63
N ALA A 124 1.88 7.02 -0.68
CA ALA A 124 0.75 7.96 -0.72
C ALA A 124 0.80 8.90 -1.93
N LEU A 125 1.99 9.37 -2.31
CA LEU A 125 2.16 10.17 -3.52
C LEU A 125 1.87 9.34 -4.79
N ALA A 126 2.24 8.06 -4.81
CA ALA A 126 1.97 7.17 -5.95
C ALA A 126 0.47 6.92 -6.13
N GLU A 127 -0.25 6.61 -5.05
CA GLU A 127 -1.70 6.40 -5.08
C GLU A 127 -2.50 7.69 -5.36
N ALA A 128 -1.95 8.86 -4.98
CA ALA A 128 -2.56 10.15 -5.27
C ALA A 128 -2.26 10.67 -6.69
N TYR A 129 -1.18 10.19 -7.33
CA TYR A 129 -0.75 10.68 -8.64
C TYR A 129 -1.75 10.28 -9.73
N GLY A 130 -2.27 11.28 -10.45
CA GLY A 130 -3.32 11.08 -11.44
C GLY A 130 -4.75 11.10 -10.89
N ALA A 131 -4.94 10.90 -9.57
CA ALA A 131 -6.23 10.97 -8.90
C ALA A 131 -6.47 12.34 -8.25
N VAL A 132 -5.45 12.90 -7.60
CA VAL A 132 -5.51 14.23 -6.94
C VAL A 132 -4.99 15.29 -7.91
N ASN A 133 -5.76 16.38 -8.09
CA ASN A 133 -5.38 17.51 -8.94
C ASN A 133 -4.30 18.38 -8.28
N ASP A 134 -3.04 17.94 -8.32
CA ASP A 134 -1.88 18.68 -7.81
C ASP A 134 -0.62 18.34 -8.63
N ASP A 135 -0.20 19.27 -9.47
CA ASP A 135 0.94 19.11 -10.40
C ASP A 135 2.29 18.88 -9.70
N ARG A 136 2.38 19.12 -8.38
CA ARG A 136 3.60 18.92 -7.59
C ARG A 136 3.85 17.44 -7.29
N ILE A 137 2.82 16.58 -7.31
CA ILE A 137 2.91 15.17 -6.93
C ILE A 137 3.90 14.42 -7.83
N GLY A 138 3.73 14.52 -9.15
CA GLY A 138 4.56 13.79 -10.11
C GLY A 138 6.07 14.07 -9.96
N PRO A 139 6.51 15.33 -9.96
CA PRO A 139 7.92 15.68 -9.72
C PRO A 139 8.45 15.21 -8.37
N ALA A 140 7.65 15.31 -7.29
CA ALA A 140 8.04 14.84 -5.95
C ALA A 140 8.19 13.32 -5.90
N LEU A 141 7.25 12.58 -6.48
CA LEU A 141 7.27 11.12 -6.59
C LEU A 141 8.51 10.62 -7.35
N LYS A 142 8.85 11.25 -8.49
CA LYS A 142 10.06 10.92 -9.26
C LYS A 142 11.33 11.09 -8.42
N LYS A 143 11.46 12.19 -7.67
CA LYS A 143 12.62 12.43 -6.78
C LYS A 143 12.67 11.42 -5.65
N ALA A 144 11.52 11.08 -5.04
CA ALA A 144 11.44 10.11 -3.97
C ALA A 144 11.90 8.71 -4.44
N VAL A 145 11.41 8.25 -5.60
CA VAL A 145 11.86 6.99 -6.21
C VAL A 145 13.35 7.00 -6.53
N ALA A 146 13.87 8.10 -7.09
CA ALA A 146 15.29 8.24 -7.38
C ALA A 146 16.16 8.13 -6.12
N LEU A 147 15.74 8.69 -5.00
CA LEU A 147 16.42 8.53 -3.71
C LEU A 147 16.42 7.06 -3.26
N ILE A 148 15.28 6.39 -3.32
CA ILE A 148 15.15 4.96 -2.97
C ILE A 148 16.18 4.13 -3.75
N VAL A 149 16.22 4.28 -5.07
CA VAL A 149 17.13 3.52 -5.93
C VAL A 149 18.59 3.87 -5.62
N SER A 150 18.92 5.16 -5.45
CA SER A 150 20.29 5.57 -5.16
C SER A 150 20.78 5.12 -3.78
N SER A 151 19.90 5.07 -2.77
CA SER A 151 20.25 4.55 -1.44
C SER A 151 20.52 3.04 -1.48
N GLN A 152 19.73 2.27 -2.21
CA GLN A 152 19.93 0.83 -2.42
C GLN A 152 21.29 0.54 -3.09
N ASN A 153 21.66 1.33 -4.11
CA ASN A 153 22.92 1.11 -4.83
C ASN A 153 24.16 1.34 -3.96
N ARG A 154 24.04 2.06 -2.85
CA ARG A 154 25.10 2.24 -1.85
C ARG A 154 25.08 1.18 -0.76
N ASN A 155 24.03 0.38 -0.66
CA ASN A 155 23.85 -0.63 0.37
C ASN A 155 24.23 -2.01 -0.16
N SER A 156 25.24 -2.64 0.46
CA SER A 156 25.74 -3.95 0.06
C SER A 156 24.74 -5.10 0.22
N LYS A 157 23.67 -4.89 1.01
CA LYS A 157 22.57 -5.87 1.17
C LYS A 157 21.55 -5.80 0.03
N GLY A 158 21.58 -4.76 -0.81
CA GLY A 158 20.63 -4.56 -1.89
C GLY A 158 19.19 -4.28 -1.43
N ALA A 159 19.02 -3.80 -0.20
CA ALA A 159 17.74 -3.45 0.40
C ALA A 159 17.88 -2.21 1.31
N TRP A 160 16.96 -1.94 2.24
CA TRP A 160 16.94 -0.68 2.97
C TRP A 160 16.80 -0.90 4.48
N ARG A 161 17.24 0.12 5.24
CA ARG A 161 17.01 0.28 6.67
C ARG A 161 16.60 1.72 6.99
N TYR A 162 16.76 2.17 8.24
CA TYR A 162 16.16 3.41 8.72
C TYR A 162 16.66 4.69 8.04
N GLY A 163 17.89 4.74 7.63
CA GLY A 163 18.47 5.91 6.96
C GLY A 163 18.83 5.64 5.50
N PRO A 164 18.82 6.64 4.62
CA PRO A 164 19.22 6.47 3.22
C PRO A 164 20.70 6.10 3.04
N GLU A 165 21.54 6.30 4.05
CA GLU A 165 22.96 5.94 4.05
C GLU A 165 23.26 4.64 4.82
N SER A 166 22.22 3.90 5.28
CA SER A 166 22.40 2.64 6.00
C SER A 166 23.09 1.59 5.12
N GLN A 167 24.03 0.84 5.72
CA GLN A 167 24.78 -0.22 5.04
C GLN A 167 24.24 -1.61 5.35
N ASP A 168 23.23 -1.70 6.19
CA ASP A 168 22.45 -2.90 6.54
C ASP A 168 21.01 -2.77 6.08
N ALA A 169 20.23 -3.84 6.21
CA ALA A 169 18.85 -3.88 5.76
C ALA A 169 17.97 -4.70 6.73
N ASP A 170 16.69 -4.40 6.73
CA ASP A 170 15.68 -5.21 7.39
C ASP A 170 14.42 -5.38 6.51
N THR A 171 13.67 -6.45 6.78
CA THR A 171 12.51 -6.81 5.97
C THR A 171 11.33 -5.84 6.15
N THR A 172 11.25 -5.11 7.26
CA THR A 172 10.10 -4.25 7.53
C THR A 172 10.22 -2.90 6.81
N VAL A 173 11.38 -2.25 6.87
CA VAL A 173 11.65 -1.04 6.08
C VAL A 173 11.69 -1.35 4.58
N SER A 174 12.41 -2.42 4.21
CA SER A 174 12.50 -2.83 2.80
C SER A 174 11.13 -3.15 2.20
N GLY A 175 10.20 -3.70 3.00
CA GLY A 175 8.83 -3.97 2.57
C GLY A 175 8.04 -2.71 2.27
N SER A 176 8.07 -1.72 3.17
CA SER A 176 7.39 -0.45 2.93
C SER A 176 7.92 0.27 1.67
N ILE A 177 9.23 0.19 1.44
CA ILE A 177 9.88 0.74 0.25
C ILE A 177 9.47 -0.02 -1.01
N LEU A 178 9.48 -1.36 -0.98
CA LEU A 178 9.10 -2.17 -2.15
C LEU A 178 7.64 -1.93 -2.56
N VAL A 179 6.72 -1.88 -1.59
CA VAL A 179 5.31 -1.55 -1.88
C VAL A 179 5.20 -0.17 -2.52
N ALA A 180 5.95 0.82 -2.03
CA ALA A 180 5.99 2.15 -2.63
C ALA A 180 6.57 2.15 -4.06
N LEU A 181 7.60 1.33 -4.35
CA LEU A 181 8.15 1.18 -5.70
C LEU A 181 7.15 0.52 -6.66
N PHE A 182 6.44 -0.52 -6.21
CA PHE A 182 5.39 -1.14 -7.03
C PHE A 182 4.24 -0.17 -7.32
N ALA A 183 3.78 0.58 -6.33
CA ALA A 183 2.77 1.62 -6.53
C ALA A 183 3.26 2.72 -7.48
N ALA A 184 4.50 3.17 -7.36
CA ALA A 184 5.10 4.14 -8.26
C ALA A 184 5.19 3.61 -9.70
N ALA A 185 5.53 2.33 -9.88
CA ALA A 185 5.54 1.69 -11.20
C ALA A 185 4.12 1.62 -11.81
N ASN A 186 3.10 1.27 -11.02
CA ASN A 186 1.69 1.30 -11.44
C ASN A 186 1.25 2.73 -11.84
N ALA A 187 1.77 3.74 -11.17
CA ALA A 187 1.53 5.15 -11.50
C ALA A 187 2.35 5.66 -12.71
N GLY A 188 3.10 4.78 -13.41
CA GLY A 188 3.88 5.11 -14.60
C GLY A 188 5.25 5.74 -14.32
N ILE A 189 5.75 5.67 -13.08
CA ILE A 189 7.12 6.10 -12.75
C ILE A 189 8.09 4.96 -13.06
N ILE A 190 9.19 5.28 -13.71
CA ILE A 190 10.22 4.28 -14.04
C ILE A 190 10.90 3.79 -12.77
N VAL A 191 10.77 2.50 -12.49
CA VAL A 191 11.47 1.78 -11.42
C VAL A 191 12.36 0.73 -12.07
N PRO A 192 13.67 0.71 -11.81
CA PRO A 192 14.55 -0.30 -12.38
C PRO A 192 14.22 -1.72 -11.88
N ASP A 193 14.09 -2.68 -12.78
CA ASP A 193 13.85 -4.10 -12.43
C ASP A 193 14.95 -4.66 -11.51
N GLU A 194 16.17 -4.16 -11.68
CA GLU A 194 17.31 -4.53 -10.83
C GLU A 194 17.08 -4.14 -9.37
N ALA A 195 16.41 -3.01 -9.10
CA ALA A 195 16.11 -2.57 -7.74
C ALA A 195 15.14 -3.55 -7.05
N ILE A 196 14.14 -4.03 -7.77
CA ILE A 196 13.22 -5.05 -7.26
C ILE A 196 13.95 -6.37 -7.04
N SER A 197 14.74 -6.82 -8.02
CA SER A 197 15.44 -8.11 -7.95
C SER A 197 16.45 -8.18 -6.80
N LYS A 198 17.23 -7.11 -6.57
CA LYS A 198 18.15 -7.03 -5.43
C LYS A 198 17.43 -7.17 -4.08
N ALA A 199 16.31 -6.45 -3.94
CA ALA A 199 15.55 -6.49 -2.70
C ALA A 199 14.87 -7.86 -2.48
N LEU A 200 14.39 -8.53 -3.54
CA LEU A 200 13.88 -9.90 -3.44
C LEU A 200 14.96 -10.89 -2.98
N ASN A 201 16.18 -10.78 -3.50
CA ASN A 201 17.32 -11.61 -3.06
C ASN A 201 17.60 -11.42 -1.56
N PHE A 202 17.50 -10.18 -1.06
CA PHE A 202 17.60 -9.91 0.38
C PHE A 202 16.47 -10.62 1.16
N TYR A 203 15.21 -10.56 0.69
CA TYR A 203 14.11 -11.28 1.31
C TYR A 203 14.32 -12.78 1.32
N GLU A 204 14.79 -13.36 0.22
CA GLU A 204 15.14 -14.79 0.15
C GLU A 204 16.21 -15.19 1.19
N SER A 205 17.16 -14.28 1.47
CA SER A 205 18.16 -14.51 2.52
C SER A 205 17.59 -14.47 3.95
N CYS A 206 16.41 -13.88 4.14
CA CYS A 206 15.70 -13.80 5.40
C CYS A 206 14.63 -14.90 5.59
N LEU A 207 14.42 -15.75 4.58
CA LEU A 207 13.43 -16.83 4.62
C LEU A 207 13.88 -17.93 5.58
N THR A 208 13.02 -18.28 6.53
CA THR A 208 13.25 -19.37 7.49
C THR A 208 12.67 -20.71 7.00
N ASN A 209 13.06 -21.81 7.64
CA ASN A 209 12.65 -23.16 7.21
C ASN A 209 11.15 -23.44 7.39
N ASP A 210 10.48 -22.70 8.28
CA ASP A 210 9.04 -22.80 8.54
C ASP A 210 8.19 -21.93 7.60
N GLY A 211 8.84 -21.24 6.64
CA GLY A 211 8.20 -20.38 5.65
C GLY A 211 7.96 -18.94 6.11
N GLY A 212 8.37 -18.58 7.32
CA GLY A 212 8.33 -17.22 7.82
C GLY A 212 9.51 -16.37 7.36
N PHE A 213 9.45 -15.07 7.62
CA PHE A 213 10.54 -14.14 7.33
C PHE A 213 11.12 -13.54 8.62
N GLY A 214 12.43 -13.60 8.74
CA GLY A 214 13.18 -12.96 9.82
C GLY A 214 13.36 -11.45 9.60
N TYR A 215 14.09 -10.79 10.50
CA TYR A 215 14.25 -9.33 10.47
C TYR A 215 15.37 -8.89 9.50
N SER A 216 16.59 -9.31 9.77
CA SER A 216 17.78 -8.98 8.96
C SER A 216 18.51 -10.20 8.40
N GLY A 217 17.95 -11.39 8.63
CA GLY A 217 18.44 -12.70 8.25
C GLY A 217 17.42 -13.77 8.63
N LYS A 218 17.86 -15.04 8.73
CA LYS A 218 17.00 -16.18 9.11
C LYS A 218 16.79 -16.25 10.63
N ASP A 219 16.49 -15.12 11.23
CA ASP A 219 16.20 -14.99 12.66
C ASP A 219 14.69 -15.07 12.90
N SER A 220 14.29 -15.11 14.18
CA SER A 220 12.91 -15.22 14.67
C SER A 220 11.84 -14.63 13.73
N PRO A 221 11.20 -15.45 12.89
CA PRO A 221 10.11 -14.97 12.03
C PRO A 221 8.92 -14.55 12.86
N ASN A 222 8.10 -13.66 12.34
CA ASN A 222 6.85 -13.30 12.97
C ASN A 222 5.78 -12.94 11.94
N TYR A 223 4.55 -12.81 12.41
CA TYR A 223 3.40 -12.56 11.56
C TYR A 223 3.55 -11.30 10.69
N PRO A 224 3.87 -10.07 11.21
CA PRO A 224 4.02 -8.89 10.37
C PRO A 224 5.10 -9.01 9.30
N ARG A 225 6.30 -9.52 9.64
CA ARG A 225 7.40 -9.69 8.68
C ARG A 225 7.04 -10.68 7.58
N THR A 226 6.36 -11.76 7.95
CA THR A 226 5.92 -12.78 6.99
C THR A 226 4.81 -12.25 6.09
N ALA A 227 3.88 -11.44 6.61
CA ALA A 227 2.86 -10.78 5.82
C ALA A 227 3.47 -9.81 4.78
N ILE A 228 4.48 -9.02 5.19
CA ILE A 228 5.23 -8.15 4.29
C ILE A 228 5.93 -8.97 3.20
N GLY A 229 6.67 -10.02 3.59
CA GLY A 229 7.37 -10.88 2.66
C GLY A 229 6.42 -11.51 1.64
N ALA A 230 5.30 -12.08 2.09
CA ALA A 230 4.28 -12.64 1.21
C ALA A 230 3.77 -11.59 0.20
N LEU A 231 3.42 -10.38 0.67
CA LEU A 231 2.96 -9.31 -0.21
C LEU A 231 4.02 -8.92 -1.25
N VAL A 232 5.27 -8.75 -0.83
CA VAL A 232 6.37 -8.40 -1.73
C VAL A 232 6.53 -9.41 -2.86
N PHE A 233 6.47 -10.72 -2.55
CA PHE A 233 6.53 -11.76 -3.57
C PHE A 233 5.28 -11.78 -4.47
N ALA A 234 4.11 -11.50 -3.94
CA ALA A 234 2.89 -11.38 -4.74
C ALA A 234 2.96 -10.22 -5.74
N LEU A 235 3.33 -9.02 -5.28
CA LEU A 235 3.49 -7.83 -6.14
C LEU A 235 4.59 -8.00 -7.19
N ALA A 236 5.64 -8.76 -6.87
CA ALA A 236 6.67 -9.17 -7.82
C ALA A 236 6.22 -10.28 -8.80
N LYS A 237 4.91 -10.60 -8.86
CA LYS A 237 4.31 -11.64 -9.70
C LYS A 237 4.86 -13.05 -9.44
N LYS A 238 5.28 -13.32 -8.19
CA LYS A 238 5.82 -14.60 -7.74
C LYS A 238 4.85 -15.36 -6.81
N LYS A 239 3.55 -15.11 -6.89
CA LYS A 239 2.51 -15.78 -6.06
C LYS A 239 2.44 -17.29 -6.24
N ASP A 240 2.93 -17.81 -7.35
CA ASP A 240 2.99 -19.26 -7.60
C ASP A 240 4.23 -19.94 -7.03
N SER A 241 5.19 -19.18 -6.51
CA SER A 241 6.43 -19.69 -5.91
C SER A 241 6.17 -20.46 -4.61
N GLY A 242 7.05 -21.40 -4.28
CA GLY A 242 7.04 -22.07 -2.98
C GLY A 242 7.21 -21.09 -1.81
N ILE A 243 7.97 -20.00 -2.00
CA ILE A 243 8.20 -18.98 -0.99
C ILE A 243 6.87 -18.32 -0.59
N PHE A 244 6.09 -17.85 -1.57
CA PHE A 244 4.79 -17.25 -1.30
C PHE A 244 3.82 -18.22 -0.63
N LYS A 245 3.70 -19.44 -1.17
CA LYS A 245 2.81 -20.48 -0.64
C LYS A 245 3.15 -20.85 0.81
N ASN A 246 4.42 -21.01 1.12
CA ASN A 246 4.89 -21.30 2.48
C ASN A 246 4.62 -20.11 3.43
N ALA A 247 4.82 -18.88 2.97
CA ALA A 247 4.49 -17.69 3.76
C ALA A 247 2.99 -17.60 4.08
N ILE A 248 2.12 -17.91 3.12
CA ILE A 248 0.66 -17.97 3.38
C ILE A 248 0.31 -19.10 4.36
N THR A 249 0.97 -20.25 4.28
CA THR A 249 0.82 -21.33 5.25
C THR A 249 1.24 -20.89 6.65
N PHE A 250 2.39 -20.21 6.78
CA PHE A 250 2.85 -19.65 8.04
C PHE A 250 1.78 -18.69 8.62
N LEU A 251 1.30 -17.72 7.82
CA LEU A 251 0.28 -16.76 8.26
C LEU A 251 -1.04 -17.42 8.66
N SER A 252 -1.40 -18.53 8.04
CA SER A 252 -2.63 -19.29 8.36
C SER A 252 -2.54 -20.08 9.66
N THR A 253 -1.32 -20.35 10.16
CA THR A 253 -1.06 -21.13 11.36
C THR A 253 -0.59 -20.30 12.56
N HIS A 254 -0.28 -19.01 12.34
CA HIS A 254 0.17 -18.07 13.38
C HIS A 254 -0.83 -16.92 13.52
N SER A 255 -0.83 -16.27 14.68
CA SER A 255 -1.70 -15.15 14.98
C SER A 255 -0.97 -13.81 14.84
N ALA A 256 -1.66 -12.79 14.34
CA ALA A 256 -1.16 -11.42 14.38
C ALA A 256 -0.88 -10.93 15.81
N ASN A 257 -1.51 -11.54 16.84
CA ASN A 257 -1.30 -11.25 18.25
C ASN A 257 -0.03 -11.89 18.85
N ASP A 258 0.61 -12.83 18.15
CA ASP A 258 1.80 -13.55 18.66
C ASP A 258 2.99 -12.62 18.97
N THR A 259 2.97 -11.38 18.44
CA THR A 259 3.94 -10.32 18.73
C THR A 259 3.61 -9.48 19.97
N GLY A 260 2.70 -9.93 20.82
CA GLY A 260 2.25 -9.18 22.00
C GLY A 260 1.41 -7.94 21.65
N GLY A 261 0.83 -7.89 20.47
CA GLY A 261 -0.07 -6.81 20.02
C GLY A 261 0.61 -5.54 19.56
N GLN A 262 1.91 -5.35 19.80
CA GLN A 262 2.63 -4.11 19.45
C GLN A 262 2.54 -3.74 17.97
N TYR A 263 2.61 -4.72 17.09
CA TYR A 263 2.57 -4.53 15.63
C TYR A 263 1.31 -5.13 14.98
N TYR A 264 0.26 -5.33 15.75
CA TYR A 264 -0.96 -6.02 15.33
C TYR A 264 -1.57 -5.40 14.07
N HIS A 265 -1.96 -4.12 14.12
CA HIS A 265 -2.61 -3.45 12.99
C HIS A 265 -1.67 -3.27 11.79
N TYR A 266 -0.37 -3.09 12.05
CA TYR A 266 0.65 -3.10 11.00
C TYR A 266 0.70 -4.45 10.27
N GLY A 267 0.65 -5.55 11.03
CA GLY A 267 0.56 -6.90 10.47
C GLY A 267 -0.72 -7.14 9.66
N LEU A 268 -1.86 -6.66 10.15
CA LEU A 268 -3.15 -6.77 9.44
C LEU A 268 -3.14 -6.05 8.09
N TYR A 269 -2.55 -4.86 8.01
CA TYR A 269 -2.44 -4.09 6.77
C TYR A 269 -1.74 -4.89 5.64
N TYR A 270 -0.64 -5.56 5.95
CA TYR A 270 0.07 -6.38 4.98
C TYR A 270 -0.58 -7.74 4.75
N ALA A 271 -1.09 -8.37 5.80
CA ALA A 271 -1.75 -9.67 5.70
C ALA A 271 -3.01 -9.62 4.83
N ALA A 272 -3.79 -8.54 4.91
CA ALA A 272 -4.94 -8.33 4.04
C ALA A 272 -4.57 -8.50 2.56
N GLN A 273 -3.52 -7.81 2.13
CA GLN A 273 -3.05 -7.85 0.75
C GLN A 273 -2.45 -9.22 0.41
N ALA A 274 -1.69 -9.83 1.31
CA ALA A 274 -1.11 -11.15 1.10
C ALA A 274 -2.18 -12.22 0.90
N PHE A 275 -3.21 -12.27 1.76
CA PHE A 275 -4.33 -13.20 1.62
C PHE A 275 -5.19 -12.91 0.39
N PHE A 276 -5.38 -11.64 0.04
CA PHE A 276 -6.07 -11.26 -1.19
C PHE A 276 -5.39 -11.84 -2.43
N HIS A 277 -4.06 -11.76 -2.51
CA HIS A 277 -3.26 -12.34 -3.59
C HIS A 277 -3.21 -13.87 -3.54
N ALA A 278 -3.42 -14.49 -2.37
CA ALA A 278 -3.45 -15.94 -2.21
C ALA A 278 -4.69 -16.59 -2.86
N GLY A 279 -5.73 -15.81 -3.14
CA GLY A 279 -6.94 -16.27 -3.83
C GLY A 279 -8.21 -16.02 -3.03
N THR A 280 -9.34 -16.35 -3.64
CA THR A 280 -10.68 -16.03 -3.09
C THR A 280 -10.90 -16.66 -1.72
N GLN A 281 -10.75 -17.97 -1.59
CA GLN A 281 -11.05 -18.68 -0.34
C GLN A 281 -10.16 -18.24 0.84
N PRO A 282 -8.81 -18.16 0.73
CA PRO A 282 -7.98 -17.65 1.81
C PRO A 282 -8.33 -16.21 2.22
N TRP A 283 -8.67 -15.36 1.23
CA TRP A 283 -9.09 -13.99 1.47
C TRP A 283 -10.40 -13.91 2.23
N GLU A 284 -11.44 -14.61 1.79
CA GLU A 284 -12.77 -14.56 2.42
C GLU A 284 -12.71 -14.97 3.89
N ILE A 285 -12.05 -16.10 4.19
CA ILE A 285 -11.89 -16.60 5.56
C ILE A 285 -11.15 -15.57 6.43
N TRP A 286 -10.03 -15.04 5.94
CA TRP A 286 -9.23 -14.09 6.69
C TRP A 286 -9.98 -12.76 6.89
N ASN A 287 -10.63 -12.26 5.83
CA ASN A 287 -11.33 -10.98 5.81
C ASN A 287 -12.53 -10.96 6.76
N GLU A 288 -13.32 -12.04 6.81
CA GLU A 288 -14.44 -12.18 7.75
C GLU A 288 -13.97 -12.07 9.20
N ILE A 289 -12.90 -12.78 9.55
CA ILE A 289 -12.31 -12.74 10.90
C ILE A 289 -11.78 -11.33 11.20
N ASN A 290 -11.09 -10.71 10.23
CA ASN A 290 -10.53 -9.36 10.38
C ASN A 290 -11.62 -8.32 10.63
N ILE A 291 -12.67 -8.29 9.81
CA ILE A 291 -13.80 -7.35 9.96
C ILE A 291 -14.47 -7.53 11.33
N LYS A 292 -14.77 -8.78 11.72
CA LYS A 292 -15.37 -9.07 13.03
C LYS A 292 -14.53 -8.60 14.20
N THR A 293 -13.22 -8.84 14.13
CA THR A 293 -12.28 -8.43 15.19
C THR A 293 -12.13 -6.92 15.28
N LEU A 294 -12.00 -6.25 14.12
CA LEU A 294 -11.88 -4.79 14.06
C LEU A 294 -13.18 -4.12 14.53
N LYS A 295 -14.36 -4.66 14.18
CA LYS A 295 -15.64 -4.18 14.70
C LYS A 295 -15.68 -4.24 16.22
N ALA A 296 -15.30 -5.36 16.80
CA ALA A 296 -15.35 -5.58 18.24
C ALA A 296 -14.36 -4.68 19.01
N SER A 297 -13.26 -4.24 18.38
CA SER A 297 -12.22 -3.41 19.01
C SER A 297 -12.27 -1.94 18.63
N GLN A 298 -13.20 -1.50 17.76
CA GLN A 298 -13.34 -0.10 17.40
C GLN A 298 -13.88 0.72 18.58
N SER A 299 -13.18 1.82 18.92
CA SER A 299 -13.62 2.76 19.95
C SER A 299 -14.89 3.50 19.53
N GLU A 300 -15.64 4.06 20.50
CA GLU A 300 -16.88 4.83 20.25
C GLU A 300 -16.67 6.00 19.28
N ASN A 301 -15.50 6.66 19.35
CA ASN A 301 -15.14 7.75 18.45
C ASN A 301 -14.70 7.29 17.04
N GLY A 302 -14.71 6.00 16.76
CA GLY A 302 -14.35 5.40 15.48
C GLY A 302 -12.87 5.03 15.32
N SER A 303 -12.01 5.33 16.28
CA SER A 303 -10.58 5.02 16.21
C SER A 303 -10.25 3.61 16.68
N TRP A 304 -9.04 3.16 16.29
CA TRP A 304 -8.29 2.12 16.96
C TRP A 304 -7.03 2.74 17.57
N ASN A 305 -6.50 2.16 18.64
CA ASN A 305 -5.34 2.69 19.33
C ASN A 305 -4.30 1.61 19.66
N SER A 306 -3.03 2.00 19.57
CA SER A 306 -1.88 1.19 19.94
C SER A 306 -0.72 2.10 20.37
N SER A 307 0.43 1.51 20.69
CA SER A 307 1.67 2.25 20.99
C SER A 307 2.16 3.15 19.83
N GLN A 308 1.71 2.91 18.60
CA GLN A 308 2.04 3.76 17.43
C GLN A 308 1.14 4.99 17.31
N GLY A 309 0.17 5.15 18.18
CA GLY A 309 -0.78 6.24 18.18
C GLY A 309 -2.02 6.01 17.31
N PRO A 310 -3.10 6.75 17.62
CA PRO A 310 -4.41 6.47 17.04
C PRO A 310 -4.51 6.75 15.52
N ALA A 311 -3.77 7.70 14.99
CA ALA A 311 -3.78 8.02 13.55
C ALA A 311 -3.22 6.85 12.73
N PHE A 312 -2.01 6.35 13.09
CA PHE A 312 -1.41 5.18 12.45
C PHE A 312 -2.31 3.96 12.58
N THR A 313 -2.76 3.67 13.81
CA THR A 313 -3.54 2.46 14.10
C THR A 313 -4.86 2.45 13.34
N THR A 314 -5.56 3.58 13.31
CA THR A 314 -6.83 3.71 12.56
C THR A 314 -6.59 3.58 11.05
N ALA A 315 -5.58 4.25 10.50
CA ALA A 315 -5.25 4.11 9.09
C ALA A 315 -4.91 2.67 8.71
N ALA A 316 -4.09 1.97 9.50
CA ALA A 316 -3.72 0.57 9.26
C ALA A 316 -4.93 -0.38 9.36
N ALA A 317 -5.82 -0.17 10.34
CA ALA A 317 -7.06 -0.92 10.46
C ALA A 317 -7.97 -0.73 9.23
N LEU A 318 -8.18 0.53 8.80
CA LEU A 318 -8.95 0.84 7.60
C LEU A 318 -8.34 0.20 6.36
N LEU A 319 -7.02 0.35 6.16
CA LEU A 319 -6.32 -0.22 5.01
C LEU A 319 -6.37 -1.75 4.97
N SER A 320 -6.45 -2.43 6.12
CA SER A 320 -6.65 -3.89 6.15
C SER A 320 -8.06 -4.33 5.67
N MET A 321 -9.03 -3.41 5.63
CA MET A 321 -10.38 -3.63 5.12
C MET A 321 -10.58 -3.04 3.71
N ALA A 322 -9.67 -2.18 3.25
CA ALA A 322 -9.81 -1.38 2.01
C ALA A 322 -9.91 -2.22 0.73
N LEU A 323 -9.36 -3.45 0.73
CA LEU A 323 -9.44 -4.38 -0.41
C LEU A 323 -10.89 -4.79 -0.76
N ASN A 324 -11.83 -4.62 0.16
CA ASN A 324 -13.24 -4.83 -0.14
C ASN A 324 -13.78 -3.78 -1.11
N TYR A 325 -13.20 -2.58 -1.14
CA TYR A 325 -13.58 -1.48 -2.05
C TYR A 325 -12.87 -1.54 -3.40
N ARG A 326 -11.61 -2.00 -3.45
CA ARG A 326 -10.77 -2.19 -4.65
C ARG A 326 -10.53 -0.91 -5.48
N TYR A 327 -10.50 0.25 -4.87
CA TYR A 327 -10.29 1.52 -5.58
C TYR A 327 -8.82 1.89 -5.80
N LEU A 328 -7.89 1.35 -5.03
CA LEU A 328 -6.49 1.69 -5.17
C LEU A 328 -5.77 0.82 -6.21
N PRO A 329 -4.97 1.42 -7.13
CA PRO A 329 -4.19 0.69 -8.14
C PRO A 329 -3.27 -0.38 -7.57
N ILE A 330 -2.70 -0.19 -6.37
CA ILE A 330 -1.84 -1.20 -5.72
C ILE A 330 -2.60 -2.50 -5.39
N TYR A 331 -3.94 -2.48 -5.35
CA TYR A 331 -4.76 -3.65 -5.01
C TYR A 331 -5.13 -4.51 -6.23
N GLU A 332 -4.70 -4.15 -7.42
CA GLU A 332 -4.91 -4.97 -8.62
C GLU A 332 -4.12 -6.31 -8.51
N ARG A 333 -4.76 -7.41 -8.96
CA ARG A 333 -4.17 -8.77 -8.90
C ARG A 333 -3.31 -9.07 -10.12
#